data_b558fcb9248f411e072fae66b81439dc
#
_entry.id   b558fcb9248f411e072fae66b81439dc
#
_cell.length_a   1.000
_cell.length_b   1.000
_cell.length_c   1.000
_cell.angle_alpha   90.00
_cell.angle_beta   90.00
_cell.angle_gamma   90.00
#
_symmetry.space_group_name_H-M   'P 1'
#
loop_
_entity.id
_entity.type
_entity.pdbx_description
1 polymer ?
#
loop_
_entity_poly.entity_id
_entity_poly.type
_entity_poly.pdbx_seq_one_letter_code
_entity_poly.pdbx_strand_id
1 'polypeptide(L)'
;MRKVSYLSYNMTTADANNPDGIVPVGRQFDFIGDVETEEMILVDGDESLCLGYEDVKIYQDVYVGDMMEYKATLTHIGNTSRDCRIEVFKLATPAYRAGKEDYKPGDMVWFDEPVLCTEGNVRLVVKKHLQRGEQPDGACLLYTSDAADDGE
;
A
#
# COMPACT_ATOMS: atom_id res chain seq x y z
N MET A 1 6.16 6.11 17.51
CA MET A 1 5.81 5.06 16.55
C MET A 1 5.07 5.65 15.38
N ARG A 2 5.52 5.36 14.20
CA ARG A 2 4.85 5.85 13.02
C ARG A 2 3.79 4.86 12.61
N LYS A 3 2.58 5.35 12.31
CA LYS A 3 1.44 4.48 12.02
C LYS A 3 1.08 4.41 10.57
N VAL A 4 1.63 5.27 9.74
CA VAL A 4 1.24 5.37 8.33
C VAL A 4 2.47 5.60 7.49
N SER A 5 2.57 4.89 6.39
CA SER A 5 3.60 5.10 5.37
C SER A 5 2.94 5.34 4.02
N TYR A 6 3.57 6.18 3.21
CA TYR A 6 3.12 6.49 1.87
C TYR A 6 4.29 6.40 0.92
N LEU A 7 4.08 5.80 -0.23
CA LEU A 7 5.04 5.84 -1.34
C LEU A 7 4.30 6.22 -2.61
N SER A 8 4.87 7.12 -3.38
CA SER A 8 4.26 7.58 -4.63
C SER A 8 5.11 7.14 -5.79
N TYR A 9 4.46 6.66 -6.83
CA TYR A 9 5.13 6.19 -8.03
C TYR A 9 4.38 6.66 -9.27
N ASN A 10 5.15 7.03 -10.30
CA ASN A 10 4.59 7.22 -11.63
C ASN A 10 4.69 5.89 -12.37
N MET A 11 3.58 5.42 -12.91
CA MET A 11 3.57 4.16 -13.65
C MET A 11 4.22 4.34 -15.01
N THR A 12 5.18 3.51 -15.31
CA THR A 12 5.95 3.60 -16.55
C THR A 12 5.65 2.43 -17.48
N THR A 13 6.19 2.46 -18.67
CA THR A 13 6.02 1.35 -19.61
C THR A 13 6.67 0.07 -19.10
N ALA A 14 7.59 0.15 -18.13
CA ALA A 14 8.16 -1.03 -17.52
C ALA A 14 7.18 -1.73 -16.57
N ASP A 15 6.12 -1.05 -16.16
CA ASP A 15 5.14 -1.61 -15.23
C ASP A 15 4.01 -2.35 -15.93
N ALA A 16 3.92 -2.26 -17.24
CA ALA A 16 2.87 -2.92 -18.00
C ALA A 16 3.45 -3.43 -19.33
N ASN A 17 3.19 -4.68 -19.62
CA ASN A 17 3.71 -5.29 -20.84
C ASN A 17 2.56 -5.79 -21.73
N ASN A 18 1.55 -4.99 -21.88
CA ASN A 18 0.40 -5.29 -22.73
C ASN A 18 0.04 -4.07 -23.57
N PRO A 19 -0.67 -4.26 -24.70
CA PRO A 19 -0.95 -3.15 -25.61
C PRO A 19 -1.83 -2.07 -25.01
N ASP A 20 -2.64 -2.40 -24.03
CA ASP A 20 -3.56 -1.43 -23.44
C ASP A 20 -2.90 -0.58 -22.36
N GLY A 21 -1.68 -0.92 -21.96
CA GLY A 21 -0.97 -0.17 -20.93
C GLY A 21 -1.55 -0.33 -19.54
N ILE A 22 -2.23 -1.44 -19.27
CA ILE A 22 -2.79 -1.69 -17.95
C ILE A 22 -1.69 -2.29 -17.06
N VAL A 23 -1.51 -1.72 -15.89
CA VAL A 23 -0.54 -2.22 -14.92
C VAL A 23 -1.18 -3.42 -14.20
N PRO A 24 -0.61 -4.63 -14.34
CA PRO A 24 -1.19 -5.82 -13.72
C PRO A 24 -1.27 -5.67 -12.20
N VAL A 25 -2.28 -6.29 -11.62
CA VAL A 25 -2.46 -6.27 -10.16
C VAL A 25 -1.21 -6.82 -9.46
N GLY A 26 -0.61 -7.87 -9.99
CA GLY A 26 0.61 -8.42 -9.41
C GLY A 26 1.74 -7.39 -9.36
N ARG A 27 1.86 -6.56 -10.40
CA ARG A 27 2.86 -5.49 -10.39
C ARG A 27 2.54 -4.44 -9.34
N GLN A 28 1.25 -4.14 -9.15
CA GLN A 28 0.87 -3.19 -8.11
C GLN A 28 1.18 -3.74 -6.73
N PHE A 29 1.12 -5.04 -6.52
CA PHE A 29 1.49 -5.64 -5.24
C PHE A 29 2.99 -5.54 -4.97
N ASP A 30 3.83 -5.36 -5.98
CA ASP A 30 5.24 -5.05 -5.73
C ASP A 30 5.36 -3.71 -4.99
N PHE A 31 4.60 -2.71 -5.41
CA PHE A 31 4.60 -1.40 -4.75
C PHE A 31 3.94 -1.45 -3.38
N ILE A 32 2.90 -2.25 -3.24
CA ILE A 32 2.25 -2.48 -1.95
C ILE A 32 3.27 -3.09 -0.99
N GLY A 33 4.04 -4.07 -1.46
CA GLY A 33 5.10 -4.66 -0.65
C GLY A 33 6.14 -3.64 -0.21
N ASP A 34 6.47 -2.69 -1.07
CA ASP A 34 7.43 -1.64 -0.73
C ASP A 34 6.92 -0.77 0.42
N VAL A 35 5.66 -0.35 0.37
CA VAL A 35 5.13 0.50 1.43
C VAL A 35 4.93 -0.26 2.73
N GLU A 36 4.61 -1.54 2.66
CA GLU A 36 4.55 -2.40 3.84
C GLU A 36 5.92 -2.51 4.50
N THR A 37 6.95 -2.72 3.68
CA THR A 37 8.31 -2.81 4.17
C THR A 37 8.73 -1.52 4.85
N GLU A 38 8.42 -0.38 4.25
CA GLU A 38 8.72 0.90 4.86
C GLU A 38 8.03 1.05 6.21
N GLU A 39 6.76 0.70 6.28
CA GLU A 39 6.02 0.82 7.54
C GLU A 39 6.63 -0.08 8.62
N MET A 40 7.00 -1.31 8.25
CA MET A 40 7.59 -2.24 9.22
C MET A 40 8.97 -1.78 9.70
N ILE A 41 9.77 -1.24 8.81
CA ILE A 41 11.07 -0.70 9.20
C ILE A 41 10.89 0.48 10.16
N LEU A 42 9.90 1.32 9.91
CA LEU A 42 9.63 2.46 10.78
C LEU A 42 9.06 2.05 12.13
N VAL A 43 8.34 0.95 12.19
CA VAL A 43 7.76 0.48 13.44
C VAL A 43 8.75 -0.39 14.22
N ASP A 44 9.35 -1.36 13.58
CA ASP A 44 10.16 -2.38 14.25
C ASP A 44 11.63 -2.39 13.87
N GLY A 45 12.02 -1.64 12.88
CA GLY A 45 13.38 -1.70 12.37
C GLY A 45 13.68 -2.96 11.57
N ASP A 46 12.65 -3.65 11.10
CA ASP A 46 12.79 -4.91 10.39
C ASP A 46 11.74 -4.99 9.27
N GLU A 47 12.08 -5.59 8.14
CA GLU A 47 11.18 -5.67 7.01
C GLU A 47 9.96 -6.53 7.26
N SER A 48 10.05 -7.44 8.19
CA SER A 48 8.96 -8.38 8.48
C SER A 48 8.79 -9.48 7.44
N LEU A 49 7.88 -10.38 7.73
CA LEU A 49 7.46 -11.43 6.80
C LEU A 49 5.95 -11.29 6.59
N CYS A 50 5.50 -11.43 5.38
CA CYS A 50 4.08 -11.34 5.07
C CYS A 50 3.42 -12.70 5.25
N LEU A 51 2.34 -12.75 6.03
CA LEU A 51 1.56 -13.97 6.19
C LEU A 51 0.43 -14.08 5.18
N GLY A 52 -0.14 -12.98 4.78
CA GLY A 52 -1.22 -13.03 3.81
C GLY A 52 -2.07 -11.77 3.78
N TYR A 53 -2.92 -11.73 2.78
CA TYR A 53 -3.83 -10.61 2.57
C TYR A 53 -5.27 -11.10 2.71
N GLU A 54 -6.13 -10.22 3.22
CA GLU A 54 -7.55 -10.48 3.34
C GLU A 54 -8.35 -9.32 2.79
N ASP A 55 -9.53 -9.60 2.29
CA ASP A 55 -10.50 -8.60 1.84
C ASP A 55 -9.93 -7.65 0.79
N VAL A 56 -9.14 -8.18 -0.13
CA VAL A 56 -8.61 -7.38 -1.22
C VAL A 56 -9.74 -7.09 -2.21
N LYS A 57 -9.95 -5.82 -2.49
CA LYS A 57 -10.95 -5.37 -3.47
C LYS A 57 -10.28 -4.44 -4.45
N ILE A 58 -10.58 -4.63 -5.72
CA ILE A 58 -10.00 -3.85 -6.80
C ILE A 58 -11.15 -3.13 -7.50
N TYR A 59 -11.09 -1.80 -7.48
CA TYR A 59 -12.17 -0.98 -8.00
C TYR A 59 -11.88 -0.33 -9.34
N GLN A 60 -10.60 -0.04 -9.61
CA GLN A 60 -10.20 0.71 -10.78
C GLN A 60 -8.93 0.12 -11.36
N ASP A 61 -8.83 0.13 -12.69
CA ASP A 61 -7.60 -0.23 -13.37
C ASP A 61 -6.57 0.89 -13.21
N VAL A 62 -5.31 0.52 -13.24
CA VAL A 62 -4.18 1.45 -13.20
C VAL A 62 -3.45 1.34 -14.52
N TYR A 63 -3.07 2.48 -15.07
CA TYR A 63 -2.47 2.55 -16.41
C TYR A 63 -1.10 3.19 -16.39
N VAL A 64 -0.32 2.88 -17.40
CA VAL A 64 0.95 3.58 -17.63
C VAL A 64 0.69 5.08 -17.66
N GLY A 65 1.53 5.83 -16.99
CA GLY A 65 1.38 7.28 -16.87
C GLY A 65 0.63 7.75 -15.65
N ASP A 66 -0.12 6.87 -15.00
CA ASP A 66 -0.85 7.26 -13.80
C ASP A 66 0.11 7.57 -12.65
N MET A 67 -0.22 8.58 -11.87
CA MET A 67 0.47 8.91 -10.63
C MET A 67 -0.25 8.22 -9.50
N MET A 68 0.43 7.32 -8.82
CA MET A 68 -0.17 6.47 -7.80
C MET A 68 0.43 6.72 -6.44
N GLU A 69 -0.38 6.53 -5.41
CA GLU A 69 0.08 6.58 -4.02
C GLU A 69 -0.31 5.27 -3.35
N TYR A 70 0.66 4.65 -2.72
CA TYR A 70 0.47 3.39 -1.99
C TYR A 70 0.61 3.69 -0.51
N LYS A 71 -0.39 3.28 0.27
CA LYS A 71 -0.49 3.65 1.67
C LYS A 71 -0.64 2.41 2.53
N ALA A 72 0.13 2.33 3.60
CA ALA A 72 -0.01 1.30 4.61
C ALA A 72 -0.26 1.96 5.95
N THR A 73 -1.34 1.58 6.60
CA THR A 73 -1.71 2.10 7.92
C THR A 73 -1.66 0.96 8.92
N LEU A 74 -0.87 1.11 9.97
CA LEU A 74 -0.80 0.13 11.03
C LEU A 74 -2.11 0.16 11.80
N THR A 75 -2.80 -0.98 11.86
CA THR A 75 -4.11 -1.08 12.51
C THR A 75 -4.08 -1.89 13.79
N HIS A 76 -3.11 -2.79 13.95
CA HIS A 76 -3.06 -3.63 15.13
C HIS A 76 -1.64 -4.14 15.36
N ILE A 77 -1.21 -4.16 16.60
CA ILE A 77 0.06 -4.74 17.01
C ILE A 77 -0.24 -5.86 18.00
N GLY A 78 0.13 -7.06 17.61
CA GLY A 78 0.04 -8.22 18.48
C GLY A 78 1.41 -8.58 19.04
N ASN A 79 1.54 -9.77 19.55
CA ASN A 79 2.81 -10.24 20.10
C ASN A 79 3.92 -10.24 19.05
N THR A 80 3.69 -10.84 17.90
CA THR A 80 4.61 -10.82 16.77
C THR A 80 3.93 -10.31 15.51
N SER A 81 2.60 -10.22 15.49
CA SER A 81 1.89 -9.78 14.30
C SER A 81 1.76 -8.28 14.24
N ARG A 82 1.75 -7.79 13.02
CA ARG A 82 1.50 -6.39 12.71
C ARG A 82 0.48 -6.39 11.59
N ASP A 83 -0.69 -5.85 11.85
CA ASP A 83 -1.72 -5.75 10.82
C ASP A 83 -1.72 -4.36 10.24
N CYS A 84 -1.83 -4.29 8.93
CA CYS A 84 -1.93 -3.03 8.24
C CYS A 84 -3.11 -3.05 7.28
N ARG A 85 -3.73 -1.88 7.12
CA ARG A 85 -4.64 -1.65 6.02
C ARG A 85 -3.82 -1.10 4.88
N ILE A 86 -4.03 -1.63 3.68
CA ILE A 86 -3.38 -1.11 2.48
C ILE A 86 -4.41 -0.44 1.61
N GLU A 87 -4.02 0.68 1.02
CA GLU A 87 -4.87 1.43 0.11
C GLU A 87 -4.03 1.96 -1.03
N VAL A 88 -4.55 1.87 -2.24
CA VAL A 88 -3.88 2.33 -3.44
C VAL A 88 -4.74 3.41 -4.07
N PHE A 89 -4.17 4.58 -4.22
CA PHE A 89 -4.89 5.74 -4.75
C PHE A 89 -4.29 6.20 -6.06
N LYS A 90 -5.14 6.61 -6.98
CA LYS A 90 -4.72 7.30 -8.19
C LYS A 90 -4.86 8.79 -7.93
N LEU A 91 -3.75 9.51 -8.07
CA LEU A 91 -3.70 10.94 -7.83
C LEU A 91 -3.93 11.74 -9.10
N ALA A 92 -3.46 11.22 -10.23
CA ALA A 92 -3.57 11.88 -11.52
C ALA A 92 -3.46 10.86 -12.64
N THR A 93 -3.97 11.21 -13.79
CA THR A 93 -3.88 10.37 -14.99
C THR A 93 -3.47 11.22 -16.19
N PRO A 94 -2.84 10.65 -17.20
CA PRO A 94 -2.50 11.42 -18.39
C PRO A 94 -3.72 12.05 -19.05
N ALA A 95 -3.56 13.26 -19.54
CA ALA A 95 -4.68 14.02 -20.11
C ALA A 95 -5.36 13.28 -21.25
N TYR A 96 -4.59 12.56 -22.09
CA TYR A 96 -5.20 11.81 -23.18
C TYR A 96 -6.11 10.70 -22.68
N ARG A 97 -5.79 10.13 -21.53
CA ARG A 97 -6.60 9.05 -20.97
C ARG A 97 -7.83 9.60 -20.26
N ALA A 98 -7.75 10.84 -19.81
CA ALA A 98 -8.89 11.50 -19.19
C ALA A 98 -9.90 12.05 -20.20
N GLY A 99 -9.68 11.79 -21.48
CA GLY A 99 -10.61 12.24 -22.53
C GLY A 99 -10.45 13.70 -22.91
N LYS A 100 -9.34 14.33 -22.55
CA LYS A 100 -9.10 15.70 -22.98
C LYS A 100 -8.72 15.71 -24.45
N GLU A 101 -9.34 16.61 -25.20
CA GLU A 101 -9.05 16.71 -26.63
C GLU A 101 -7.86 17.60 -26.92
N ASP A 102 -7.63 18.60 -26.05
CA ASP A 102 -6.59 19.58 -26.27
C ASP A 102 -5.53 19.39 -25.21
N TYR A 103 -4.53 18.62 -25.51
CA TYR A 103 -3.44 18.33 -24.57
C TYR A 103 -2.11 18.27 -25.30
N LYS A 104 -1.05 18.44 -24.53
CA LYS A 104 0.32 18.24 -24.99
C LYS A 104 0.88 16.98 -24.35
N PRO A 105 1.86 16.32 -24.99
CA PRO A 105 2.52 15.18 -24.37
C PRO A 105 3.01 15.52 -22.96
N GLY A 106 2.67 14.66 -22.01
CA GLY A 106 3.06 14.88 -20.62
C GLY A 106 2.02 15.61 -19.79
N ASP A 107 0.98 16.15 -20.39
CA ASP A 107 -0.07 16.79 -19.61
C ASP A 107 -0.82 15.77 -18.75
N MET A 108 -1.09 16.14 -17.53
CA MET A 108 -1.78 15.31 -16.54
C MET A 108 -3.05 15.98 -16.05
N VAL A 109 -4.03 15.18 -15.71
CA VAL A 109 -5.21 15.65 -15.01
C VAL A 109 -5.12 15.15 -13.58
N TRP A 110 -5.05 16.07 -12.64
CA TRP A 110 -4.99 15.74 -11.21
C TRP A 110 -6.42 15.71 -10.68
N PHE A 111 -6.72 14.67 -9.92
CA PHE A 111 -8.04 14.55 -9.33
C PHE A 111 -8.14 15.44 -8.09
N ASP A 112 -9.29 16.04 -7.87
CA ASP A 112 -9.52 16.85 -6.67
C ASP A 112 -9.40 15.98 -5.43
N GLU A 113 -9.91 14.76 -5.50
CA GLU A 113 -9.73 13.79 -4.46
C GLU A 113 -9.12 12.52 -5.05
N PRO A 114 -8.13 11.93 -4.40
CA PRO A 114 -7.53 10.68 -4.87
C PRO A 114 -8.59 9.61 -5.08
N VAL A 115 -8.42 8.84 -6.14
CA VAL A 115 -9.36 7.77 -6.47
C VAL A 115 -8.87 6.47 -5.88
N LEU A 116 -9.65 5.85 -5.03
CA LEU A 116 -9.29 4.56 -4.44
C LEU A 116 -9.39 3.48 -5.51
N CYS A 117 -8.27 2.84 -5.80
CA CYS A 117 -8.21 1.79 -6.82
C CYS A 117 -8.21 0.41 -6.22
N THR A 118 -7.56 0.22 -5.09
CA THR A 118 -7.43 -1.09 -4.43
C THR A 118 -7.35 -0.88 -2.94
N GLU A 119 -7.92 -1.80 -2.18
CA GLU A 119 -7.78 -1.80 -0.73
C GLU A 119 -7.73 -3.23 -0.22
N GLY A 120 -7.21 -3.41 0.97
CA GLY A 120 -7.15 -4.71 1.61
C GLY A 120 -6.50 -4.63 2.97
N ASN A 121 -6.35 -5.78 3.58
CA ASN A 121 -5.68 -5.91 4.86
C ASN A 121 -4.55 -6.92 4.72
N VAL A 122 -3.46 -6.68 5.44
CA VAL A 122 -2.30 -7.56 5.41
C VAL A 122 -1.87 -7.86 6.83
N ARG A 123 -1.46 -9.09 7.07
CA ARG A 123 -0.84 -9.47 8.34
C ARG A 123 0.63 -9.74 8.10
N LEU A 124 1.46 -9.02 8.83
CA LEU A 124 2.90 -9.13 8.80
C LEU A 124 3.39 -9.66 10.13
N VAL A 125 4.57 -10.26 10.16
CA VAL A 125 5.14 -10.81 11.39
C VAL A 125 6.56 -10.32 11.55
N VAL A 126 6.88 -9.83 12.74
CA VAL A 126 8.23 -9.51 13.14
C VAL A 126 8.54 -10.34 14.38
N LYS A 127 9.48 -11.26 14.25
CA LYS A 127 9.82 -12.14 15.37
C LYS A 127 10.34 -11.33 16.54
N LYS A 128 10.11 -11.81 17.77
CA LYS A 128 10.42 -11.06 18.98
C LYS A 128 11.85 -10.51 18.99
N HIS A 129 12.82 -11.30 18.65
CA HIS A 129 14.22 -10.88 18.72
C HIS A 129 14.57 -9.86 17.61
N LEU A 130 13.68 -9.65 16.63
CA LEU A 130 13.90 -8.67 15.57
C LEU A 130 13.13 -7.37 15.83
N GLN A 131 12.31 -7.32 16.85
CA GLN A 131 11.52 -6.13 17.16
C GLN A 131 12.42 -5.10 17.84
N ARG A 132 12.77 -4.08 17.12
CA ARG A 132 13.68 -3.06 17.59
C ARG A 132 13.00 -1.73 17.90
N GLY A 133 11.76 -1.60 17.54
CA GLY A 133 11.01 -0.38 17.81
C GLY A 133 10.41 -0.39 19.21
N GLU A 134 9.86 0.76 19.59
CA GLU A 134 9.17 0.88 20.85
C GLU A 134 7.87 0.12 20.78
N GLN A 135 7.67 -0.79 21.69
CA GLN A 135 6.47 -1.61 21.70
C GLN A 135 5.43 -1.01 22.67
N PRO A 136 4.17 -1.04 22.30
CA PRO A 136 3.14 -0.52 23.18
C PRO A 136 2.98 -1.38 24.41
N ASP A 137 2.67 -0.75 25.52
CA ASP A 137 2.32 -1.48 26.70
C ASP A 137 0.98 -2.17 26.49
N GLY A 138 0.92 -3.40 26.78
CA GLY A 138 -0.28 -4.14 26.56
C GLY A 138 -0.54 -4.27 25.16
N ALA A 139 -1.33 -4.67 24.68
CA ALA A 139 -1.34 -5.00 23.48
C ALA A 139 -1.69 -4.08 22.58
N CYS A 140 -2.53 -3.86 22.23
CA CYS A 140 -2.97 -3.19 21.10
C CYS A 140 -3.30 -1.82 21.41
N LEU A 141 -2.66 -0.92 20.75
CA LEU A 141 -2.97 0.44 20.90
C LEU A 141 -4.02 0.95 19.99
N LEU A 142 -4.32 0.27 18.89
CA LEU A 142 -5.07 0.85 17.80
C LEU A 142 -6.50 0.40 17.79
N TYR A 143 -6.79 -0.81 18.23
CA TYR A 143 -8.14 -1.24 18.49
C TYR A 143 -8.09 -2.48 19.38
N THR A 144 -9.22 -2.95 19.81
CA THR A 144 -9.24 -3.87 20.88
C THR A 144 -9.28 -5.30 20.59
N SER A 145 -9.45 -5.71 19.49
CA SER A 145 -9.57 -7.07 19.25
C SER A 145 -8.42 -7.73 19.30
N ASP A 146 -7.97 -8.45 19.90
CA ASP A 146 -6.89 -8.95 19.86
C ASP A 146 -6.64 -10.22 20.03
N ALA A 147 -7.39 -10.76 20.28
CA ALA A 147 -7.16 -11.99 20.61
C ALA A 147 -6.46 -12.73 19.72
N ALA A 148 -6.64 -12.66 18.70
CA ALA A 148 -6.15 -13.56 17.92
C ALA A 148 -4.86 -13.36 17.48
N ASP A 149 -4.23 -12.65 17.85
CA ASP A 149 -3.19 -12.52 17.21
C ASP A 149 -2.14 -13.06 17.64
N ASP A 150 -1.65 -13.37 17.81
CA ASP A 150 -0.65 -13.78 18.12
C ASP A 150 0.02 -14.62 17.71
N GLY A 151 -0.04 -14.88 17.26
CA GLY A 151 0.46 -15.79 16.78
C GLY A 151 1.63 -15.90 16.38
N GLU A 152 2.04 -16.06 16.17
CA GLU A 152 3.04 -16.32 15.71
C GLU A 152 3.48 -16.64 15.39
#